data_6073131c53fd21b073c9e8ff020311e1
#
_entry.id   6073131c53fd21b073c9e8ff020311e1
#
_cell.length_a   1.000
_cell.length_b   1.000
_cell.length_c   1.000
_cell.angle_alpha   90.00
_cell.angle_beta   90.00
_cell.angle_gamma   90.00
#
_symmetry.space_group_name_H-M   'P 1'
#
loop_
_entity.id
_entity.type
_entity.pdbx_description
1 polymer ?
#
loop_
_entity_poly.entity_id
_entity_poly.type
_entity_poly.pdbx_seq_one_letter_code
_entity_poly.pdbx_strand_id
1 'polypeptide(L)'
;MVEAFKIIGGKKIAGELKVDGSKNSTLPIMIATLVEKGTYILRNVPDLRDIRTLVALLESLGLEVEKLDANSYKIINNGLSGAEASYDLVKKMRASFLVMGGMLAIEKRGKVALPGGCAIGARPVDLHLKGFEALGAKINIEHGYVEATTENGLIGGNIVLDFPSVGATENIIMAAVKAKGKTVLENAAKEPEIEDLCNFLIKMGAKITGVGTSRLEIDGVDKLTACEYTIIPDRIVAGTYIIASILFDGSIKVSGIVPDHLSSFLLKLEEMGAKFKIEGDRLEVLSKLSDLKPVKVTTMPHPGFPTDLQSPMMTLMCLVNGASEIKETIFENRFMHVPELNRMGARIEIDSSTAKITGVENFSSAEVMASDLRAGASLILAALKANGESLVNRIYHVDRGYENFEEKFKALGANIERIKTEA
;
A
#
# COMPACT_ATOMS: atom_id res chain seq x y z
N MET A 1 14.02 7.30 22.95
CA MET A 1 14.99 6.95 21.87
C MET A 1 14.19 6.63 20.62
N VAL A 2 14.53 7.25 19.51
CA VAL A 2 13.91 7.03 18.19
C VAL A 2 14.92 6.30 17.32
N GLU A 3 14.45 5.38 16.48
CA GLU A 3 15.32 4.66 15.54
C GLU A 3 15.56 5.47 14.27
N ALA A 4 16.79 5.40 13.75
CA ALA A 4 17.21 6.02 12.51
C ALA A 4 18.10 5.06 11.71
N PHE A 5 18.20 5.29 10.40
CA PHE A 5 19.22 4.65 9.58
C PHE A 5 20.41 5.60 9.40
N LYS A 6 21.60 5.09 9.78
CA LYS A 6 22.89 5.68 9.43
C LYS A 6 23.34 5.03 8.13
N ILE A 7 23.60 5.84 7.10
CA ILE A 7 23.88 5.38 5.74
C ILE A 7 25.17 6.04 5.25
N ILE A 8 26.15 5.25 4.85
CA ILE A 8 27.34 5.74 4.14
C ILE A 8 27.13 5.42 2.66
N GLY A 9 26.71 6.44 1.91
CA GLY A 9 26.38 6.32 0.49
C GLY A 9 27.60 6.32 -0.43
N GLY A 10 27.35 6.31 -1.75
CA GLY A 10 28.38 6.25 -2.79
C GLY A 10 29.07 4.89 -2.92
N LYS A 11 28.57 3.85 -2.25
CA LYS A 11 29.09 2.47 -2.38
C LYS A 11 28.48 1.79 -3.60
N LYS A 12 29.25 0.91 -4.22
CA LYS A 12 28.72 -0.01 -5.24
C LYS A 12 27.88 -1.06 -4.52
N ILE A 13 26.64 -1.20 -4.96
CA ILE A 13 25.75 -2.25 -4.50
C ILE A 13 25.32 -3.09 -5.71
N ALA A 14 25.23 -4.41 -5.54
CA ALA A 14 24.86 -5.33 -6.61
C ALA A 14 24.27 -6.62 -6.03
N GLY A 15 23.42 -7.28 -6.79
CA GLY A 15 22.81 -8.55 -6.41
C GLY A 15 21.35 -8.62 -6.81
N GLU A 16 20.53 -9.27 -6.00
CA GLU A 16 19.11 -9.48 -6.28
C GLU A 16 18.25 -9.01 -5.09
N LEU A 17 17.19 -8.28 -5.38
CA LEU A 17 16.12 -7.92 -4.45
C LEU A 17 14.86 -8.72 -4.80
N LYS A 18 14.44 -9.58 -3.88
CA LYS A 18 13.18 -10.30 -3.98
C LYS A 18 12.06 -9.46 -3.37
N VAL A 19 10.94 -9.37 -4.09
CA VAL A 19 9.73 -8.66 -3.66
C VAL A 19 8.95 -9.52 -2.68
N ASP A 20 8.49 -8.90 -1.60
CA ASP A 20 7.63 -9.54 -0.59
C ASP A 20 6.16 -9.48 -1.00
N GLY A 21 5.30 -10.12 -0.21
CA GLY A 21 3.87 -10.04 -0.37
C GLY A 21 3.32 -8.61 -0.24
N SER A 22 2.23 -8.34 -0.94
CA SER A 22 1.61 -7.01 -0.96
C SER A 22 0.99 -6.68 0.39
N LYS A 23 1.47 -5.60 1.01
CA LYS A 23 0.83 -5.02 2.19
C LYS A 23 -0.63 -4.67 1.93
N ASN A 24 -0.88 -4.00 0.80
CA ASN A 24 -2.20 -3.46 0.48
C ASN A 24 -3.20 -4.56 0.08
N SER A 25 -2.73 -5.75 -0.32
CA SER A 25 -3.56 -6.96 -0.44
C SER A 25 -3.75 -7.67 0.89
N THR A 26 -2.68 -7.79 1.67
CA THR A 26 -2.71 -8.53 2.95
C THR A 26 -3.73 -7.95 3.91
N LEU A 27 -3.78 -6.62 4.06
CA LEU A 27 -4.66 -5.97 5.02
C LEU A 27 -6.14 -6.28 4.76
N PRO A 28 -6.71 -6.06 3.57
CA PRO A 28 -8.11 -6.38 3.32
C PRO A 28 -8.39 -7.89 3.33
N ILE A 29 -7.46 -8.74 2.88
CA ILE A 29 -7.64 -10.20 2.89
C ILE A 29 -7.66 -10.76 4.32
N MET A 30 -6.77 -10.30 5.20
CA MET A 30 -6.83 -10.67 6.62
C MET A 30 -8.15 -10.21 7.26
N ILE A 31 -8.63 -9.01 6.93
CA ILE A 31 -9.93 -8.52 7.42
C ILE A 31 -11.08 -9.34 6.84
N ALA A 32 -11.00 -9.75 5.58
CA ALA A 32 -12.04 -10.56 4.96
C ALA A 32 -12.22 -11.95 5.60
N THR A 33 -11.27 -12.42 6.43
CA THR A 33 -11.49 -13.62 7.26
C THR A 33 -12.59 -13.45 8.31
N LEU A 34 -13.04 -12.21 8.58
CA LEU A 34 -14.19 -11.93 9.45
C LEU A 34 -15.51 -12.44 8.85
N VAL A 35 -15.65 -12.48 7.51
CA VAL A 35 -16.96 -12.69 6.84
C VAL A 35 -17.48 -14.13 6.94
N GLU A 36 -16.67 -15.09 7.41
CA GLU A 36 -17.11 -16.46 7.60
C GLU A 36 -16.27 -17.18 8.68
N LYS A 37 -16.91 -18.04 9.48
CA LYS A 37 -16.22 -18.88 10.48
C LYS A 37 -15.37 -19.94 9.80
N GLY A 38 -14.21 -20.22 10.37
CA GLY A 38 -13.33 -21.28 9.90
C GLY A 38 -11.85 -21.00 10.15
N THR A 39 -11.01 -21.86 9.58
CA THR A 39 -9.55 -21.76 9.69
C THR A 39 -8.97 -21.36 8.34
N TYR A 40 -8.23 -20.25 8.32
CA TYR A 40 -7.57 -19.72 7.15
C TYR A 40 -6.06 -19.87 7.27
N ILE A 41 -5.38 -20.15 6.16
CA ILE A 41 -3.92 -20.11 6.07
C ILE A 41 -3.56 -19.09 4.99
N LEU A 42 -2.90 -18.01 5.39
CA LEU A 42 -2.45 -16.97 4.48
C LEU A 42 -0.94 -17.05 4.32
N ARG A 43 -0.47 -17.15 3.08
CA ARG A 43 0.94 -17.23 2.70
C ARG A 43 1.40 -15.97 2.01
N ASN A 44 2.71 -15.76 1.98
CA ASN A 44 3.34 -14.56 1.42
C ASN A 44 2.86 -13.27 2.10
N VAL A 45 2.60 -13.34 3.39
CA VAL A 45 2.24 -12.19 4.23
C VAL A 45 3.54 -11.48 4.66
N PRO A 46 3.74 -10.19 4.36
CA PRO A 46 4.96 -9.50 4.74
C PRO A 46 5.02 -9.21 6.25
N ASP A 47 6.19 -9.27 6.85
CA ASP A 47 6.37 -8.95 8.27
C ASP A 47 6.52 -7.42 8.46
N LEU A 48 5.40 -6.73 8.52
CA LEU A 48 5.31 -5.29 8.64
C LEU A 48 4.67 -4.85 9.96
N ARG A 49 5.00 -3.64 10.40
CA ARG A 49 4.37 -3.04 11.58
C ARG A 49 2.85 -2.93 11.45
N ASP A 50 2.34 -2.61 10.25
CA ASP A 50 0.90 -2.51 10.01
C ASP A 50 0.21 -3.87 10.10
N ILE A 51 0.88 -4.98 9.68
CA ILE A 51 0.35 -6.33 9.84
C ILE A 51 0.25 -6.72 11.32
N ARG A 52 1.27 -6.43 12.12
CA ARG A 52 1.24 -6.68 13.57
C ARG A 52 0.13 -5.88 14.27
N THR A 53 -0.13 -4.65 13.80
CA THR A 53 -1.26 -3.84 14.30
C THR A 53 -2.60 -4.46 13.93
N LEU A 54 -2.73 -4.98 12.69
CA LEU A 54 -3.93 -5.67 12.26
C LEU A 54 -4.18 -6.98 13.02
N VAL A 55 -3.14 -7.76 13.28
CA VAL A 55 -3.24 -8.96 14.11
C VAL A 55 -3.85 -8.62 15.47
N ALA A 56 -3.32 -7.60 16.16
CA ALA A 56 -3.89 -7.16 17.44
C ALA A 56 -5.34 -6.69 17.33
N LEU A 57 -5.73 -6.08 16.21
CA LEU A 57 -7.12 -5.68 15.97
C LEU A 57 -8.03 -6.91 15.76
N LEU A 58 -7.63 -7.89 14.97
CA LEU A 58 -8.40 -9.12 14.75
C LEU A 58 -8.55 -9.95 16.05
N GLU A 59 -7.48 -10.04 16.84
CA GLU A 59 -7.53 -10.68 18.15
C GLU A 59 -8.49 -9.96 19.12
N SER A 60 -8.52 -8.61 19.07
CA SER A 60 -9.48 -7.83 19.89
C SER A 60 -10.94 -8.05 19.48
N LEU A 61 -11.18 -8.48 18.23
CA LEU A 61 -12.50 -8.86 17.72
C LEU A 61 -12.83 -10.33 17.98
N GLY A 62 -11.92 -11.12 18.59
CA GLY A 62 -12.15 -12.49 18.99
C GLY A 62 -11.60 -13.56 18.06
N LEU A 63 -10.81 -13.19 17.04
CA LEU A 63 -10.10 -14.16 16.22
C LEU A 63 -8.82 -14.64 16.91
N GLU A 64 -8.40 -15.86 16.62
CA GLU A 64 -7.10 -16.39 17.03
C GLU A 64 -6.13 -16.28 15.84
N VAL A 65 -4.96 -15.66 16.05
CA VAL A 65 -3.97 -15.46 14.98
C VAL A 65 -2.64 -16.08 15.39
N GLU A 66 -2.17 -17.04 14.61
CA GLU A 66 -0.91 -17.76 14.82
C GLU A 66 0.05 -17.48 13.64
N LYS A 67 1.26 -17.02 13.93
CA LYS A 67 2.32 -16.90 12.92
C LYS A 67 2.97 -18.27 12.74
N LEU A 68 2.81 -18.91 11.57
CA LEU A 68 3.32 -20.24 11.28
C LEU A 68 4.82 -20.24 10.92
N ASP A 69 5.23 -19.22 10.15
CA ASP A 69 6.62 -19.00 9.73
C ASP A 69 6.86 -17.51 9.47
N ALA A 70 7.96 -17.15 8.81
CA ALA A 70 8.33 -15.76 8.55
C ALA A 70 7.20 -14.99 7.83
N ASN A 71 6.53 -15.63 6.85
CA ASN A 71 5.59 -14.99 5.94
C ASN A 71 4.25 -15.73 5.83
N SER A 72 3.86 -16.55 6.83
CA SER A 72 2.60 -17.28 6.82
C SER A 72 1.88 -17.15 8.16
N TYR A 73 0.57 -16.97 8.09
CA TYR A 73 -0.32 -16.85 9.24
C TYR A 73 -1.48 -17.82 9.13
N LYS A 74 -1.85 -18.38 10.28
CA LYS A 74 -3.10 -19.10 10.47
C LYS A 74 -4.06 -18.23 11.26
N ILE A 75 -5.26 -18.05 10.73
CA ILE A 75 -6.31 -17.25 11.36
C ILE A 75 -7.50 -18.15 11.61
N ILE A 76 -7.97 -18.22 12.86
CA ILE A 76 -9.13 -19.02 13.25
C ILE A 76 -10.24 -18.05 13.66
N ASN A 77 -11.34 -18.09 12.93
CA ASN A 77 -12.56 -17.36 13.24
C ASN A 77 -13.61 -18.33 13.78
N ASN A 78 -13.82 -18.32 15.09
CA ASN A 78 -14.87 -19.08 15.78
C ASN A 78 -16.16 -18.26 15.98
N GLY A 79 -16.18 -17.00 15.52
CA GLY A 79 -17.20 -15.98 15.73
C GLY A 79 -16.62 -14.78 16.46
N LEU A 80 -17.20 -13.61 16.23
CA LEU A 80 -16.70 -12.38 16.85
C LEU A 80 -17.07 -12.35 18.35
N SER A 81 -16.17 -11.82 19.17
CA SER A 81 -16.45 -11.56 20.60
C SER A 81 -17.17 -10.23 20.82
N GLY A 82 -17.25 -9.39 19.77
CA GLY A 82 -17.90 -8.09 19.77
C GLY A 82 -17.80 -7.42 18.39
N ALA A 83 -18.57 -6.37 18.20
CA ALA A 83 -18.61 -5.62 16.94
C ALA A 83 -18.12 -4.17 17.14
N GLU A 84 -17.08 -3.97 17.96
CA GLU A 84 -16.47 -2.65 18.22
C GLU A 84 -14.96 -2.69 18.02
N ALA A 85 -14.45 -1.80 17.17
CA ALA A 85 -13.02 -1.55 16.98
C ALA A 85 -12.62 -0.24 17.66
N SER A 86 -11.79 -0.33 18.71
CA SER A 86 -11.44 0.77 19.59
C SER A 86 -10.55 1.82 18.91
N TYR A 87 -10.66 3.07 19.36
CA TYR A 87 -9.84 4.19 18.87
C TYR A 87 -8.34 3.91 18.96
N ASP A 88 -7.86 3.26 20.04
CA ASP A 88 -6.43 3.01 20.26
C ASP A 88 -5.78 2.11 19.20
N LEU A 89 -6.55 1.20 18.60
CA LEU A 89 -6.11 0.36 17.50
C LEU A 89 -6.32 1.05 16.14
N VAL A 90 -7.50 1.64 15.93
CA VAL A 90 -7.87 2.28 14.65
C VAL A 90 -6.98 3.48 14.32
N LYS A 91 -6.62 4.30 15.31
CA LYS A 91 -5.76 5.49 15.10
C LYS A 91 -4.37 5.16 14.57
N LYS A 92 -3.87 3.93 14.81
CA LYS A 92 -2.52 3.50 14.39
C LYS A 92 -2.45 3.16 12.91
N MET A 93 -3.57 2.73 12.33
CA MET A 93 -3.61 2.25 10.94
C MET A 93 -5.00 2.52 10.33
N ARG A 94 -5.03 3.36 9.28
CA ARG A 94 -6.29 3.73 8.62
C ARG A 94 -7.09 2.53 8.08
N ALA A 95 -6.38 1.52 7.53
CA ALA A 95 -7.01 0.30 7.02
C ALA A 95 -7.86 -0.44 8.08
N SER A 96 -7.69 -0.12 9.36
CA SER A 96 -8.54 -0.65 10.44
C SER A 96 -10.03 -0.35 10.25
N PHE A 97 -10.39 0.72 9.49
CA PHE A 97 -11.79 1.01 9.18
C PHE A 97 -12.45 -0.03 8.27
N LEU A 98 -11.66 -0.83 7.55
CA LEU A 98 -12.16 -1.91 6.69
C LEU A 98 -12.89 -3.02 7.46
N VAL A 99 -12.64 -3.17 8.77
CA VAL A 99 -13.36 -4.18 9.59
C VAL A 99 -14.86 -3.93 9.65
N MET A 100 -15.32 -2.69 9.36
CA MET A 100 -16.73 -2.34 9.34
C MET A 100 -17.53 -3.22 8.37
N GLY A 101 -17.03 -3.42 7.14
CA GLY A 101 -17.70 -4.24 6.13
C GLY A 101 -17.83 -5.71 6.57
N GLY A 102 -16.75 -6.27 7.13
CA GLY A 102 -16.76 -7.63 7.67
C GLY A 102 -17.70 -7.79 8.87
N MET A 103 -17.71 -6.84 9.80
CA MET A 103 -18.63 -6.87 10.94
C MET A 103 -20.09 -6.75 10.52
N LEU A 104 -20.42 -5.83 9.61
CA LEU A 104 -21.78 -5.68 9.08
C LEU A 104 -22.28 -6.93 8.37
N ALA A 105 -21.41 -7.62 7.65
CA ALA A 105 -21.74 -8.85 6.94
C ALA A 105 -22.21 -9.97 7.90
N ILE A 106 -21.65 -10.04 9.11
CA ILE A 106 -21.87 -11.16 10.05
C ILE A 106 -22.72 -10.75 11.26
N GLU A 107 -22.39 -9.64 11.91
CA GLU A 107 -23.01 -9.22 13.18
C GLU A 107 -24.21 -8.28 12.96
N LYS A 108 -24.49 -7.87 11.72
CA LYS A 108 -25.52 -6.88 11.36
C LYS A 108 -25.32 -5.52 12.04
N ARG A 109 -24.20 -5.32 12.68
CA ARG A 109 -23.76 -4.08 13.33
C ARG A 109 -22.25 -4.00 13.33
N GLY A 110 -21.74 -2.79 13.36
CA GLY A 110 -20.34 -2.51 13.58
C GLY A 110 -20.17 -1.13 14.16
N LYS A 111 -19.22 -0.97 15.07
CA LYS A 111 -18.84 0.31 15.65
C LYS A 111 -17.33 0.47 15.52
N VAL A 112 -16.91 1.46 14.77
CA VAL A 112 -15.49 1.68 14.47
C VAL A 112 -15.17 3.16 14.71
N ALA A 113 -14.07 3.42 15.41
CA ALA A 113 -13.59 4.76 15.58
C ALA A 113 -13.26 5.40 14.22
N LEU A 114 -13.55 6.69 14.06
CA LEU A 114 -13.12 7.42 12.87
C LEU A 114 -11.58 7.40 12.81
N PRO A 115 -11.01 7.03 11.65
CA PRO A 115 -9.57 7.05 11.52
C PRO A 115 -9.06 8.48 11.64
N GLY A 116 -7.97 8.68 12.38
CA GLY A 116 -7.29 9.97 12.47
C GLY A 116 -6.83 10.48 11.10
N GLY A 117 -6.48 11.76 11.03
CA GLY A 117 -5.92 12.36 9.82
C GLY A 117 -4.66 11.63 9.36
N CYS A 118 -4.43 11.63 8.05
CA CYS A 118 -3.22 11.08 7.46
C CYS A 118 -2.28 12.24 7.06
N ALA A 119 -0.96 12.08 7.25
CA ALA A 119 0.02 13.09 6.87
C ALA A 119 -0.08 13.51 5.40
N ILE A 120 -0.43 12.58 4.51
CA ILE A 120 -0.50 12.80 3.05
C ILE A 120 -1.81 13.44 2.56
N GLY A 121 -2.82 13.66 3.42
CA GLY A 121 -4.06 14.36 3.05
C GLY A 121 -5.31 13.88 3.79
N ALA A 122 -6.41 14.60 3.57
CA ALA A 122 -7.73 14.23 4.05
C ALA A 122 -8.20 12.96 3.33
N ARG A 123 -8.68 11.99 4.09
CA ARG A 123 -9.16 10.71 3.56
C ARG A 123 -10.46 10.35 4.24
N PRO A 124 -11.55 11.06 3.91
CA PRO A 124 -12.86 10.86 4.53
C PRO A 124 -13.35 9.43 4.30
N VAL A 125 -14.28 8.97 5.13
CA VAL A 125 -14.89 7.65 5.04
C VAL A 125 -16.28 7.68 4.40
N ASP A 126 -16.69 8.83 3.90
CA ASP A 126 -18.00 9.10 3.29
C ASP A 126 -18.39 8.10 2.19
N LEU A 127 -17.47 7.73 1.32
CA LEU A 127 -17.72 6.73 0.28
C LEU A 127 -17.98 5.32 0.84
N HIS A 128 -17.34 4.98 1.96
CA HIS A 128 -17.63 3.73 2.67
C HIS A 128 -19.06 3.77 3.23
N LEU A 129 -19.43 4.89 3.89
CA LEU A 129 -20.74 5.04 4.51
C LEU A 129 -21.85 5.06 3.46
N LYS A 130 -21.67 5.78 2.34
CA LYS A 130 -22.57 5.77 1.18
C LYS A 130 -22.82 4.34 0.68
N GLY A 131 -21.76 3.54 0.61
CA GLY A 131 -21.89 2.12 0.21
C GLY A 131 -22.71 1.30 1.21
N PHE A 132 -22.48 1.46 2.50
CA PHE A 132 -23.25 0.74 3.53
C PHE A 132 -24.71 1.16 3.59
N GLU A 133 -25.02 2.47 3.46
CA GLU A 133 -26.38 2.97 3.38
C GLU A 133 -27.12 2.41 2.17
N ALA A 134 -26.46 2.32 1.01
CA ALA A 134 -27.03 1.71 -0.19
C ALA A 134 -27.30 0.21 -0.02
N LEU A 135 -26.57 -0.47 0.87
CA LEU A 135 -26.82 -1.86 1.29
C LEU A 135 -27.84 -1.97 2.43
N GLY A 136 -28.48 -0.86 2.82
CA GLY A 136 -29.56 -0.82 3.83
C GLY A 136 -29.09 -0.67 5.28
N ALA A 137 -27.84 -0.30 5.52
CA ALA A 137 -27.37 0.02 6.86
C ALA A 137 -27.84 1.42 7.31
N LYS A 138 -28.15 1.55 8.58
CA LYS A 138 -28.37 2.83 9.26
C LYS A 138 -27.05 3.28 9.88
N ILE A 139 -26.63 4.49 9.57
CA ILE A 139 -25.36 5.07 10.05
C ILE A 139 -25.63 6.10 11.13
N ASN A 140 -24.91 6.00 12.23
CA ASN A 140 -24.85 7.03 13.28
C ASN A 140 -23.37 7.41 13.50
N ILE A 141 -23.09 8.70 13.64
CA ILE A 141 -21.75 9.21 13.91
C ILE A 141 -21.80 10.03 15.18
N GLU A 142 -21.25 9.47 16.25
CA GLU A 142 -21.21 10.12 17.56
C GLU A 142 -19.89 9.86 18.28
N HIS A 143 -19.43 10.84 19.03
CA HIS A 143 -18.24 10.73 19.89
C HIS A 143 -16.96 10.24 19.15
N GLY A 144 -16.82 10.55 17.86
CA GLY A 144 -15.69 10.11 17.05
C GLY A 144 -15.77 8.65 16.59
N TYR A 145 -16.94 8.00 16.68
CA TYR A 145 -17.22 6.67 16.17
C TYR A 145 -18.27 6.71 15.06
N VAL A 146 -18.11 5.81 14.12
CA VAL A 146 -19.17 5.40 13.20
C VAL A 146 -19.80 4.14 13.75
N GLU A 147 -21.10 4.16 13.94
CA GLU A 147 -21.91 2.98 14.22
C GLU A 147 -22.81 2.71 13.02
N ALA A 148 -22.75 1.51 12.48
CA ALA A 148 -23.57 1.05 11.38
C ALA A 148 -24.38 -0.17 11.83
N THR A 149 -25.68 -0.18 11.54
CA THR A 149 -26.60 -1.25 11.96
C THR A 149 -27.56 -1.63 10.84
N THR A 150 -27.99 -2.89 10.83
CA THR A 150 -29.04 -3.38 9.93
C THR A 150 -30.06 -4.20 10.73
N GLU A 151 -31.35 -4.01 10.48
CA GLU A 151 -32.40 -4.77 11.17
C GLU A 151 -32.46 -6.23 10.68
N ASN A 152 -32.45 -6.41 9.35
CA ASN A 152 -32.69 -7.70 8.69
C ASN A 152 -31.46 -8.24 7.93
N GLY A 153 -30.28 -7.70 8.18
CA GLY A 153 -29.05 -7.93 7.40
C GLY A 153 -28.98 -7.02 6.18
N LEU A 154 -27.83 -7.04 5.52
CA LEU A 154 -27.59 -6.24 4.33
C LEU A 154 -28.42 -6.74 3.14
N ILE A 155 -28.81 -5.82 2.27
CA ILE A 155 -29.59 -6.08 1.06
C ILE A 155 -28.80 -5.53 -0.13
N GLY A 156 -28.64 -6.31 -1.18
CA GLY A 156 -27.97 -5.90 -2.40
C GLY A 156 -28.61 -4.67 -3.03
N GLY A 157 -27.81 -3.83 -3.63
CA GLY A 157 -28.23 -2.56 -4.22
C GLY A 157 -27.29 -2.06 -5.29
N ASN A 158 -27.66 -0.96 -5.94
CA ASN A 158 -26.81 -0.27 -6.91
C ASN A 158 -26.03 0.84 -6.21
N ILE A 159 -24.71 0.80 -6.30
CA ILE A 159 -23.78 1.72 -5.67
C ILE A 159 -22.92 2.36 -6.75
N VAL A 160 -22.89 3.68 -6.80
CA VAL A 160 -22.00 4.44 -7.68
C VAL A 160 -21.05 5.24 -6.81
N LEU A 161 -19.74 4.98 -6.94
CA LEU A 161 -18.72 5.77 -6.25
C LEU A 161 -18.39 7.03 -7.06
N ASP A 162 -18.33 8.18 -6.39
CA ASP A 162 -17.97 9.44 -7.03
C ASP A 162 -16.48 9.50 -7.41
N PHE A 163 -15.68 8.67 -6.73
CA PHE A 163 -14.26 8.45 -7.00
C PHE A 163 -13.92 6.96 -6.79
N PRO A 164 -13.03 6.36 -7.60
CA PRO A 164 -12.64 4.95 -7.45
C PRO A 164 -11.75 4.75 -6.20
N SER A 165 -12.38 4.80 -5.04
CA SER A 165 -11.71 4.64 -3.74
C SER A 165 -11.40 3.18 -3.48
N VAL A 166 -10.12 2.85 -3.30
CA VAL A 166 -9.66 1.49 -2.96
C VAL A 166 -10.33 1.01 -1.68
N GLY A 167 -10.19 1.74 -0.58
CA GLY A 167 -10.75 1.31 0.71
C GLY A 167 -12.26 1.20 0.72
N ALA A 168 -13.00 2.11 0.05
CA ALA A 168 -14.46 2.00 -0.05
C ALA A 168 -14.86 0.77 -0.88
N THR A 169 -14.17 0.52 -2.00
CA THR A 169 -14.40 -0.68 -2.83
C THR A 169 -14.19 -1.96 -2.02
N GLU A 170 -13.07 -2.09 -1.30
CA GLU A 170 -12.76 -3.24 -0.43
C GLU A 170 -13.85 -3.46 0.63
N ASN A 171 -14.23 -2.39 1.30
CA ASN A 171 -15.20 -2.45 2.40
C ASN A 171 -16.60 -2.83 1.93
N ILE A 172 -17.02 -2.29 0.77
CA ILE A 172 -18.30 -2.62 0.14
C ILE A 172 -18.31 -4.06 -0.35
N ILE A 173 -17.24 -4.55 -0.97
CA ILE A 173 -17.13 -5.96 -1.42
C ILE A 173 -17.31 -6.90 -0.23
N MET A 174 -16.60 -6.67 0.89
CA MET A 174 -16.71 -7.51 2.10
C MET A 174 -18.12 -7.52 2.68
N ALA A 175 -18.82 -6.39 2.66
CA ALA A 175 -20.20 -6.31 3.10
C ALA A 175 -21.17 -7.02 2.13
N ALA A 176 -20.97 -6.83 0.82
CA ALA A 176 -21.88 -7.29 -0.23
C ALA A 176 -21.88 -8.81 -0.42
N VAL A 177 -20.78 -9.53 -0.14
CA VAL A 177 -20.73 -10.99 -0.31
C VAL A 177 -21.71 -11.76 0.56
N LYS A 178 -22.24 -11.14 1.61
CA LYS A 178 -23.30 -11.68 2.49
C LYS A 178 -24.63 -10.93 2.38
N ALA A 179 -24.75 -9.89 1.55
CA ALA A 179 -25.97 -9.15 1.36
C ALA A 179 -27.03 -9.99 0.61
N LYS A 180 -28.30 -9.88 0.97
CA LYS A 180 -29.39 -10.60 0.27
C LYS A 180 -29.60 -10.00 -1.12
N GLY A 181 -29.48 -10.83 -2.16
CA GLY A 181 -29.66 -10.42 -3.56
C GLY A 181 -28.38 -9.95 -4.21
N LYS A 182 -28.50 -9.14 -5.25
CA LYS A 182 -27.40 -8.68 -6.08
C LYS A 182 -26.97 -7.27 -5.70
N THR A 183 -25.67 -7.05 -5.56
CA THR A 183 -25.05 -5.73 -5.48
C THR A 183 -24.34 -5.41 -6.78
N VAL A 184 -24.53 -4.23 -7.31
CA VAL A 184 -23.81 -3.68 -8.46
C VAL A 184 -23.00 -2.47 -7.96
N LEU A 185 -21.70 -2.55 -8.05
CA LEU A 185 -20.79 -1.46 -7.67
C LEU A 185 -20.17 -0.86 -8.94
N GLU A 186 -20.54 0.38 -9.24
CA GLU A 186 -20.03 1.16 -10.36
C GLU A 186 -18.91 2.10 -9.90
N ASN A 187 -17.97 2.38 -10.80
CA ASN A 187 -16.77 3.18 -10.55
C ASN A 187 -15.92 2.60 -9.41
N ALA A 188 -15.88 1.27 -9.30
CA ALA A 188 -15.01 0.56 -8.37
C ALA A 188 -13.53 0.82 -8.68
N ALA A 189 -12.69 0.77 -7.66
CA ALA A 189 -11.24 0.74 -7.81
C ALA A 189 -10.82 -0.56 -8.54
N LYS A 190 -9.74 -0.49 -9.33
CA LYS A 190 -9.28 -1.58 -10.21
C LYS A 190 -7.85 -2.03 -9.91
N GLU A 191 -7.31 -1.58 -8.79
CA GLU A 191 -5.97 -1.97 -8.35
C GLU A 191 -5.85 -3.49 -8.25
N PRO A 192 -4.68 -4.07 -8.57
CA PRO A 192 -4.43 -5.52 -8.41
C PRO A 192 -4.78 -6.06 -7.03
N GLU A 193 -4.71 -5.22 -6.00
CA GLU A 193 -5.07 -5.55 -4.63
C GLU A 193 -6.59 -5.78 -4.47
N ILE A 194 -7.41 -5.09 -5.27
CA ILE A 194 -8.87 -5.33 -5.34
C ILE A 194 -9.16 -6.66 -6.01
N GLU A 195 -8.44 -6.97 -7.11
CA GLU A 195 -8.56 -8.25 -7.78
C GLU A 195 -8.17 -9.40 -6.85
N ASP A 196 -7.10 -9.22 -6.07
CA ASP A 196 -6.63 -10.21 -5.11
C ASP A 196 -7.66 -10.48 -4.00
N LEU A 197 -8.28 -9.43 -3.45
CA LEU A 197 -9.38 -9.56 -2.49
C LEU A 197 -10.58 -10.30 -3.10
N CYS A 198 -10.98 -9.94 -4.33
CA CYS A 198 -12.06 -10.62 -5.04
C CYS A 198 -11.74 -12.10 -5.25
N ASN A 199 -10.52 -12.43 -5.70
CA ASN A 199 -10.07 -13.80 -5.92
C ASN A 199 -10.04 -14.64 -4.63
N PHE A 200 -9.61 -14.04 -3.52
CA PHE A 200 -9.70 -14.67 -2.19
C PHE A 200 -11.16 -15.01 -1.84
N LEU A 201 -12.06 -14.05 -1.96
CA LEU A 201 -13.49 -14.25 -1.66
C LEU A 201 -14.15 -15.25 -2.61
N ILE A 202 -13.81 -15.22 -3.92
CA ILE A 202 -14.28 -16.21 -4.91
C ILE A 202 -13.78 -17.62 -4.52
N LYS A 203 -12.53 -17.75 -4.07
CA LYS A 203 -12.01 -19.03 -3.58
C LYS A 203 -12.75 -19.53 -2.35
N MET A 204 -13.28 -18.63 -1.52
CA MET A 204 -14.18 -18.96 -0.41
C MET A 204 -15.59 -19.36 -0.87
N GLY A 205 -15.96 -19.13 -2.14
CA GLY A 205 -17.28 -19.44 -2.70
C GLY A 205 -18.17 -18.22 -2.96
N ALA A 206 -17.63 -17.00 -2.87
CA ALA A 206 -18.37 -15.80 -3.26
C ALA A 206 -18.63 -15.75 -4.77
N LYS A 207 -19.73 -15.12 -5.15
CA LYS A 207 -20.13 -14.94 -6.55
C LYS A 207 -19.89 -13.50 -6.95
N ILE A 208 -18.70 -13.24 -7.51
CA ILE A 208 -18.27 -11.91 -7.93
C ILE A 208 -17.90 -11.99 -9.42
N THR A 209 -18.41 -11.05 -10.22
CA THR A 209 -18.08 -10.88 -11.64
C THR A 209 -17.63 -9.45 -11.91
N GLY A 210 -16.94 -9.23 -13.05
CA GLY A 210 -16.39 -7.92 -13.40
C GLY A 210 -15.07 -7.58 -12.68
N VAL A 211 -14.41 -8.56 -12.06
CA VAL A 211 -13.10 -8.38 -11.40
C VAL A 211 -12.11 -7.74 -12.38
N GLY A 212 -11.33 -6.77 -11.90
CA GLY A 212 -10.41 -5.99 -12.73
C GLY A 212 -11.06 -4.87 -13.57
N THR A 213 -12.37 -4.70 -13.48
CA THR A 213 -13.10 -3.63 -14.17
C THR A 213 -13.67 -2.60 -13.18
N SER A 214 -14.16 -1.49 -13.70
CA SER A 214 -14.83 -0.46 -12.88
C SER A 214 -16.24 -0.82 -12.43
N ARG A 215 -16.76 -1.99 -12.88
CA ARG A 215 -18.09 -2.48 -12.52
C ARG A 215 -17.99 -3.88 -11.96
N LEU A 216 -18.34 -4.03 -10.69
CA LEU A 216 -18.43 -5.32 -10.01
C LEU A 216 -19.90 -5.69 -9.80
N GLU A 217 -20.23 -6.94 -10.06
CA GLU A 217 -21.51 -7.53 -9.68
C GLU A 217 -21.27 -8.64 -8.65
N ILE A 218 -21.95 -8.55 -7.52
CA ILE A 218 -21.78 -9.45 -6.38
C ILE A 218 -23.15 -10.03 -6.04
N ASP A 219 -23.31 -11.33 -6.24
CA ASP A 219 -24.47 -12.05 -5.74
C ASP A 219 -24.17 -12.57 -4.33
N GLY A 220 -24.88 -12.06 -3.34
CA GLY A 220 -24.65 -12.47 -1.95
C GLY A 220 -24.97 -13.93 -1.72
N VAL A 221 -24.22 -14.56 -0.82
CA VAL A 221 -24.32 -15.99 -0.50
C VAL A 221 -24.53 -16.21 1.00
N ASP A 222 -25.30 -17.24 1.36
CA ASP A 222 -25.54 -17.57 2.77
C ASP A 222 -24.29 -18.13 3.47
N LYS A 223 -23.47 -18.87 2.73
CA LYS A 223 -22.30 -19.56 3.26
C LYS A 223 -21.08 -19.41 2.37
N LEU A 224 -19.94 -19.15 3.00
CA LEU A 224 -18.61 -19.21 2.41
C LEU A 224 -17.81 -20.34 3.07
N THR A 225 -16.62 -20.62 2.58
CA THR A 225 -15.74 -21.66 3.15
C THR A 225 -14.35 -21.09 3.33
N ALA A 226 -13.83 -21.17 4.55
CA ALA A 226 -12.46 -20.77 4.84
C ALA A 226 -11.45 -21.56 3.98
N CYS A 227 -10.38 -20.91 3.56
CA CYS A 227 -9.42 -21.50 2.62
C CYS A 227 -7.98 -21.08 2.93
N GLU A 228 -7.04 -21.80 2.34
CA GLU A 228 -5.65 -21.35 2.21
C GLU A 228 -5.54 -20.42 1.00
N TYR A 229 -4.75 -19.32 1.14
CA TYR A 229 -4.53 -18.34 0.09
C TYR A 229 -3.12 -17.78 0.11
N THR A 230 -2.59 -17.45 -1.07
CA THR A 230 -1.27 -16.82 -1.22
C THR A 230 -1.45 -15.41 -1.73
N ILE A 231 -0.97 -14.45 -0.96
CA ILE A 231 -1.02 -13.01 -1.27
C ILE A 231 -0.13 -12.70 -2.48
N ILE A 232 -0.59 -11.83 -3.37
CA ILE A 232 0.20 -11.36 -4.51
C ILE A 232 1.45 -10.59 -4.06
N PRO A 233 2.52 -10.52 -4.89
CA PRO A 233 3.68 -9.68 -4.62
C PRO A 233 3.32 -8.18 -4.58
N ASP A 234 4.06 -7.40 -3.78
CA ASP A 234 3.83 -5.96 -3.63
C ASP A 234 4.42 -5.18 -4.82
N ARG A 235 3.54 -4.69 -5.72
CA ARG A 235 3.94 -3.90 -6.89
C ARG A 235 4.62 -2.58 -6.52
N ILE A 236 4.34 -2.01 -5.36
CA ILE A 236 4.95 -0.74 -4.95
C ILE A 236 6.38 -0.98 -4.42
N VAL A 237 6.59 -2.05 -3.67
CA VAL A 237 7.93 -2.49 -3.29
C VAL A 237 8.74 -2.85 -4.55
N ALA A 238 8.14 -3.57 -5.51
CA ALA A 238 8.75 -3.89 -6.80
C ALA A 238 9.19 -2.62 -7.54
N GLY A 239 8.30 -1.63 -7.68
CA GLY A 239 8.62 -0.35 -8.33
C GLY A 239 9.75 0.39 -7.61
N THR A 240 9.76 0.40 -6.28
CA THR A 240 10.85 1.00 -5.49
C THR A 240 12.18 0.31 -5.74
N TYR A 241 12.21 -1.02 -5.85
CA TYR A 241 13.42 -1.79 -6.15
C TYR A 241 13.89 -1.62 -7.60
N ILE A 242 12.97 -1.45 -8.55
CA ILE A 242 13.29 -1.12 -9.94
C ILE A 242 13.94 0.28 -10.01
N ILE A 243 13.42 1.27 -9.27
CA ILE A 243 14.07 2.58 -9.14
C ILE A 243 15.48 2.43 -8.54
N ALA A 244 15.65 1.64 -7.48
CA ALA A 244 16.97 1.35 -6.94
C ALA A 244 17.90 0.74 -8.00
N SER A 245 17.42 -0.25 -8.77
CA SER A 245 18.20 -0.85 -9.85
C SER A 245 18.68 0.20 -10.88
N ILE A 246 17.80 1.11 -11.30
CA ILE A 246 18.17 2.19 -12.25
C ILE A 246 19.21 3.13 -11.61
N LEU A 247 19.01 3.55 -10.37
CA LEU A 247 19.95 4.42 -9.65
C LEU A 247 21.36 3.82 -9.56
N PHE A 248 21.48 2.50 -9.56
CA PHE A 248 22.76 1.76 -9.50
C PHE A 248 23.11 1.08 -10.84
N ASP A 249 22.69 1.67 -11.97
CA ASP A 249 23.08 1.29 -13.34
C ASP A 249 22.81 -0.19 -13.67
N GLY A 250 21.69 -0.73 -13.19
CA GLY A 250 21.27 -2.11 -13.45
C GLY A 250 22.02 -3.18 -12.67
N SER A 251 22.83 -2.82 -11.68
CA SER A 251 23.58 -3.78 -10.87
C SER A 251 22.71 -4.61 -9.91
N ILE A 252 21.45 -4.22 -9.74
CA ILE A 252 20.46 -4.90 -8.88
C ILE A 252 19.40 -5.54 -9.79
N LYS A 253 19.20 -6.85 -9.65
CA LYS A 253 18.08 -7.57 -10.27
C LYS A 253 16.88 -7.56 -9.33
N VAL A 254 15.69 -7.53 -9.89
CA VAL A 254 14.44 -7.57 -9.10
C VAL A 254 13.66 -8.82 -9.47
N SER A 255 13.30 -9.62 -8.46
CA SER A 255 12.54 -10.87 -8.66
C SER A 255 11.27 -10.93 -7.80
N GLY A 256 10.37 -11.84 -8.13
CA GLY A 256 9.05 -11.95 -7.49
C GLY A 256 8.10 -10.83 -7.90
N ILE A 257 8.21 -10.32 -9.13
CA ILE A 257 7.30 -9.30 -9.66
C ILE A 257 6.17 -9.92 -10.48
N VAL A 258 5.08 -9.18 -10.60
CA VAL A 258 4.05 -9.41 -11.62
C VAL A 258 4.10 -8.23 -12.59
N PRO A 259 4.70 -8.38 -13.78
CA PRO A 259 4.94 -7.24 -14.68
C PRO A 259 3.68 -6.47 -15.05
N ASP A 260 2.54 -7.15 -15.24
CA ASP A 260 1.26 -6.53 -15.59
C ASP A 260 0.76 -5.55 -14.52
N HIS A 261 1.10 -5.79 -13.24
CA HIS A 261 0.75 -4.88 -12.15
C HIS A 261 1.55 -3.57 -12.16
N LEU A 262 2.60 -3.50 -12.97
CA LEU A 262 3.54 -2.38 -13.08
C LEU A 262 3.46 -1.65 -14.43
N SER A 263 2.53 -2.00 -15.31
CA SER A 263 2.50 -1.58 -16.71
C SER A 263 2.65 -0.07 -16.90
N SER A 264 1.84 0.76 -16.24
CA SER A 264 1.92 2.22 -16.37
C SER A 264 3.22 2.81 -15.83
N PHE A 265 3.78 2.19 -14.79
CA PHE A 265 5.06 2.59 -14.20
C PHE A 265 6.22 2.25 -15.14
N LEU A 266 6.26 1.03 -15.67
CA LEU A 266 7.30 0.59 -16.62
C LEU A 266 7.26 1.41 -17.90
N LEU A 267 6.07 1.71 -18.45
CA LEU A 267 5.91 2.58 -19.62
C LEU A 267 6.49 3.99 -19.37
N LYS A 268 6.34 4.55 -18.17
CA LYS A 268 6.94 5.85 -17.83
C LYS A 268 8.46 5.78 -17.72
N LEU A 269 9.01 4.69 -17.23
CA LEU A 269 10.46 4.48 -17.23
C LEU A 269 11.00 4.27 -18.66
N GLU A 270 10.28 3.56 -19.53
CA GLU A 270 10.62 3.42 -20.95
C GLU A 270 10.56 4.76 -21.69
N GLU A 271 9.58 5.61 -21.39
CA GLU A 271 9.51 6.99 -21.90
C GLU A 271 10.74 7.81 -21.49
N MET A 272 11.29 7.57 -20.30
CA MET A 272 12.57 8.14 -19.88
C MET A 272 13.79 7.54 -20.62
N GLY A 273 13.63 6.45 -21.36
CA GLY A 273 14.70 5.74 -22.05
C GLY A 273 15.25 4.53 -21.30
N ALA A 274 14.63 4.13 -20.19
CA ALA A 274 15.01 2.89 -19.51
C ALA A 274 14.72 1.67 -20.41
N LYS A 275 15.59 0.69 -20.34
CA LYS A 275 15.46 -0.59 -21.07
C LYS A 275 15.47 -1.72 -20.05
N PHE A 276 14.56 -2.67 -20.23
CA PHE A 276 14.41 -3.81 -19.33
C PHE A 276 14.51 -5.12 -20.08
N LYS A 277 14.99 -6.15 -19.39
CA LYS A 277 14.78 -7.54 -19.74
C LYS A 277 13.88 -8.15 -18.68
N ILE A 278 12.70 -8.65 -19.10
CA ILE A 278 11.73 -9.28 -18.21
C ILE A 278 11.61 -10.75 -18.62
N GLU A 279 11.87 -11.66 -17.67
CA GLU A 279 11.76 -13.10 -17.85
C GLU A 279 10.95 -13.70 -16.68
N GLY A 280 9.69 -14.03 -16.95
CA GLY A 280 8.76 -14.49 -15.91
C GLY A 280 8.54 -13.43 -14.83
N ASP A 281 8.94 -13.73 -13.61
CA ASP A 281 8.84 -12.86 -12.44
C ASP A 281 10.12 -12.05 -12.16
N ARG A 282 11.08 -11.98 -13.10
CA ARG A 282 12.36 -11.30 -12.94
C ARG A 282 12.52 -10.15 -13.91
N LEU A 283 13.08 -9.04 -13.41
CA LEU A 283 13.39 -7.85 -14.19
C LEU A 283 14.86 -7.47 -13.98
N GLU A 284 15.55 -7.25 -15.10
CA GLU A 284 16.91 -6.66 -15.16
C GLU A 284 16.84 -5.32 -15.90
N VAL A 285 17.43 -4.28 -15.30
CA VAL A 285 17.63 -2.98 -15.97
C VAL A 285 18.87 -3.05 -16.82
N LEU A 286 18.77 -2.67 -18.10
CA LEU A 286 19.85 -2.73 -19.08
C LEU A 286 20.46 -1.35 -19.41
N SER A 287 19.74 -0.26 -19.07
CA SER A 287 20.20 1.11 -19.26
C SER A 287 20.99 1.62 -18.06
N LYS A 288 21.81 2.64 -18.28
CA LYS A 288 22.47 3.40 -17.21
C LYS A 288 21.60 4.61 -16.82
N LEU A 289 21.80 5.10 -15.62
CA LEU A 289 21.13 6.34 -15.16
C LEU A 289 21.41 7.52 -16.12
N SER A 290 22.64 7.62 -16.64
CA SER A 290 23.04 8.66 -17.62
C SER A 290 22.30 8.62 -18.95
N ASP A 291 21.67 7.50 -19.30
CA ASP A 291 20.95 7.33 -20.57
C ASP A 291 19.55 7.90 -20.51
N LEU A 292 19.05 8.21 -19.29
CA LEU A 292 17.69 8.62 -19.07
C LEU A 292 17.45 10.11 -19.43
N LYS A 293 16.21 10.39 -19.83
CA LYS A 293 15.73 11.71 -20.20
C LYS A 293 14.62 12.15 -19.23
N PRO A 294 14.42 13.48 -19.07
CA PRO A 294 13.33 14.01 -18.26
C PRO A 294 11.95 13.56 -18.76
N VAL A 295 11.01 13.43 -17.84
CA VAL A 295 9.64 13.00 -18.14
C VAL A 295 8.62 13.81 -17.32
N LYS A 296 7.38 13.84 -17.80
CA LYS A 296 6.22 14.32 -17.03
C LYS A 296 5.38 13.14 -16.56
N VAL A 297 5.07 13.13 -15.27
CA VAL A 297 4.22 12.12 -14.63
C VAL A 297 3.00 12.79 -14.02
N THR A 298 1.84 12.16 -14.15
CA THR A 298 0.63 12.52 -13.41
C THR A 298 0.17 11.27 -12.67
N THR A 299 0.03 11.37 -11.35
CA THR A 299 -0.53 10.26 -10.56
C THR A 299 -2.02 10.13 -10.86
N MET A 300 -2.51 8.91 -10.97
CA MET A 300 -3.90 8.61 -11.28
C MET A 300 -4.32 7.28 -10.64
N PRO A 301 -5.63 7.06 -10.40
CA PRO A 301 -6.12 5.74 -10.05
C PRO A 301 -5.68 4.68 -11.06
N HIS A 302 -5.56 3.43 -10.62
CA HIS A 302 -5.15 2.33 -11.51
C HIS A 302 -6.10 2.22 -12.73
N PRO A 303 -5.58 1.99 -13.96
CA PRO A 303 -4.20 1.62 -14.32
C PRO A 303 -3.25 2.80 -14.58
N GLY A 304 -3.56 4.00 -14.10
CA GLY A 304 -2.64 5.13 -14.19
C GLY A 304 -1.41 5.00 -13.30
N PHE A 305 -0.53 6.02 -13.33
CA PHE A 305 0.70 6.00 -12.54
C PHE A 305 0.37 6.05 -11.03
N PRO A 306 0.82 5.06 -10.24
CA PRO A 306 0.43 4.94 -8.84
C PRO A 306 1.06 6.03 -7.98
N THR A 307 0.23 6.72 -7.19
CA THR A 307 0.67 7.75 -6.25
C THR A 307 1.71 7.21 -5.22
N ASP A 308 1.67 5.92 -4.89
CA ASP A 308 2.65 5.29 -3.98
C ASP A 308 4.06 5.16 -4.58
N LEU A 309 4.22 5.29 -5.90
CA LEU A 309 5.53 5.36 -6.56
C LEU A 309 5.96 6.80 -6.90
N GLN A 310 5.19 7.80 -6.51
CA GLN A 310 5.48 9.21 -6.76
C GLN A 310 6.81 9.63 -6.12
N SER A 311 7.04 9.37 -4.83
CA SER A 311 8.28 9.79 -4.15
C SER A 311 9.52 8.99 -4.60
N PRO A 312 9.50 7.65 -4.81
CA PRO A 312 10.63 6.94 -5.43
C PRO A 312 10.95 7.47 -6.83
N MET A 313 9.93 7.73 -7.66
CA MET A 313 10.10 8.29 -8.99
C MET A 313 10.73 9.68 -8.96
N MET A 314 10.33 10.53 -8.01
CA MET A 314 10.90 11.85 -7.81
C MET A 314 12.40 11.77 -7.47
N THR A 315 12.80 10.83 -6.62
CA THR A 315 14.21 10.60 -6.29
C THR A 315 15.02 10.23 -7.56
N LEU A 316 14.49 9.40 -8.43
CA LEU A 316 15.13 9.10 -9.71
C LEU A 316 15.24 10.35 -10.58
N MET A 317 14.16 11.10 -10.74
CA MET A 317 14.11 12.31 -11.57
C MET A 317 15.12 13.39 -11.11
N CYS A 318 15.42 13.46 -9.81
CA CYS A 318 16.44 14.38 -9.29
C CYS A 318 17.83 14.16 -9.87
N LEU A 319 18.14 12.97 -10.36
CA LEU A 319 19.46 12.61 -10.93
C LEU A 319 19.44 12.48 -12.46
N VAL A 320 18.33 12.78 -13.10
CA VAL A 320 18.20 12.81 -14.57
C VAL A 320 18.43 14.22 -15.10
N ASN A 321 19.40 14.39 -16.00
CA ASN A 321 19.75 15.71 -16.53
C ASN A 321 18.57 16.35 -17.30
N GLY A 322 18.20 17.56 -16.92
CA GLY A 322 17.12 18.32 -17.51
C GLY A 322 15.98 18.62 -16.53
N ALA A 323 14.79 18.93 -17.03
CA ALA A 323 13.63 19.31 -16.22
C ALA A 323 12.51 18.27 -16.34
N SER A 324 12.16 17.64 -15.22
CA SER A 324 11.04 16.71 -15.06
C SER A 324 9.90 17.34 -14.26
N GLU A 325 8.72 16.75 -14.33
CA GLU A 325 7.54 17.27 -13.65
C GLU A 325 6.70 16.10 -13.08
N ILE A 326 6.24 16.24 -11.84
CA ILE A 326 5.25 15.33 -11.26
C ILE A 326 4.02 16.14 -10.82
N LYS A 327 2.86 15.77 -11.35
CA LYS A 327 1.56 16.26 -10.89
C LYS A 327 0.90 15.19 -10.00
N GLU A 328 0.66 15.54 -8.74
CA GLU A 328 -0.05 14.69 -7.78
C GLU A 328 -1.55 15.03 -7.78
N THR A 329 -2.39 14.05 -8.09
CA THR A 329 -3.84 14.26 -8.19
C THR A 329 -4.66 13.45 -7.18
N ILE A 330 -4.00 12.62 -6.37
CA ILE A 330 -4.66 11.71 -5.44
C ILE A 330 -4.65 12.26 -4.00
N PHE A 331 -3.52 12.82 -3.58
CA PHE A 331 -3.35 13.30 -2.20
C PHE A 331 -2.73 14.71 -2.15
N GLU A 332 -3.36 15.61 -1.40
CA GLU A 332 -3.02 17.03 -1.35
C GLU A 332 -1.65 17.31 -0.75
N ASN A 333 -1.22 16.52 0.23
CA ASN A 333 0.00 16.75 1.00
C ASN A 333 1.12 15.76 0.66
N ARG A 334 1.13 15.17 -0.53
CA ARG A 334 2.08 14.09 -0.84
C ARG A 334 3.49 14.56 -1.22
N PHE A 335 3.77 15.85 -1.13
CA PHE A 335 5.09 16.44 -1.35
C PHE A 335 5.85 16.77 -0.06
N MET A 336 5.45 16.26 1.10
CA MET A 336 6.10 16.52 2.39
C MET A 336 7.58 16.09 2.45
N HIS A 337 8.01 15.20 1.57
CA HIS A 337 9.41 14.75 1.47
C HIS A 337 10.30 15.70 0.64
N VAL A 338 9.72 16.63 -0.11
CA VAL A 338 10.47 17.54 -0.98
C VAL A 338 11.48 18.42 -0.21
N PRO A 339 11.13 19.04 0.93
CA PRO A 339 12.11 19.78 1.72
C PRO A 339 13.32 18.92 2.12
N GLU A 340 13.11 17.64 2.42
CA GLU A 340 14.17 16.71 2.82
C GLU A 340 15.06 16.33 1.62
N LEU A 341 14.51 16.09 0.43
CA LEU A 341 15.29 15.91 -0.78
C LEU A 341 16.08 17.18 -1.14
N ASN A 342 15.47 18.36 -1.01
CA ASN A 342 16.16 19.65 -1.24
C ASN A 342 17.31 19.85 -0.22
N ARG A 343 17.15 19.40 1.04
CA ARG A 343 18.24 19.35 2.02
C ARG A 343 19.40 18.46 1.57
N MET A 344 19.10 17.41 0.82
CA MET A 344 20.10 16.53 0.17
C MET A 344 20.62 17.10 -1.16
N GLY A 345 20.37 18.34 -1.49
CA GLY A 345 20.88 19.02 -2.68
C GLY A 345 20.03 18.86 -3.94
N ALA A 346 18.83 18.25 -3.84
CA ALA A 346 17.90 18.26 -4.96
C ALA A 346 17.42 19.68 -5.28
N ARG A 347 16.89 19.86 -6.49
CA ARG A 347 16.31 21.12 -6.97
C ARG A 347 14.87 20.90 -7.37
N ILE A 348 13.98 20.99 -6.38
CA ILE A 348 12.55 20.74 -6.57
C ILE A 348 11.78 21.98 -6.11
N GLU A 349 10.91 22.47 -6.99
CA GLU A 349 9.98 23.57 -6.71
C GLU A 349 8.55 23.03 -6.77
N ILE A 350 7.74 23.37 -5.76
CA ILE A 350 6.33 22.95 -5.69
C ILE A 350 5.47 24.15 -6.09
N ASP A 351 4.57 23.89 -7.04
CA ASP A 351 3.53 24.82 -7.47
C ASP A 351 2.18 24.10 -7.38
N SER A 352 1.45 24.35 -6.29
CA SER A 352 0.16 23.70 -5.99
C SER A 352 0.30 22.17 -5.95
N SER A 353 -0.30 21.46 -6.87
CA SER A 353 -0.25 19.98 -6.99
C SER A 353 0.88 19.47 -7.91
N THR A 354 1.80 20.34 -8.33
CA THR A 354 2.85 20.00 -9.27
C THR A 354 4.23 20.28 -8.69
N ALA A 355 5.12 19.30 -8.77
CA ALA A 355 6.53 19.43 -8.45
C ALA A 355 7.34 19.54 -9.76
N LYS A 356 8.15 20.58 -9.90
CA LYS A 356 9.10 20.79 -10.98
C LYS A 356 10.49 20.40 -10.47
N ILE A 357 11.14 19.46 -11.14
CA ILE A 357 12.39 18.85 -10.71
C ILE A 357 13.46 19.20 -11.74
N THR A 358 14.53 19.88 -11.30
CA THR A 358 15.72 20.11 -12.12
C THR A 358 16.79 19.10 -11.70
N GLY A 359 17.29 18.33 -12.66
CA GLY A 359 18.31 17.31 -12.41
C GLY A 359 19.58 17.87 -11.82
N VAL A 360 20.18 17.13 -10.89
CA VAL A 360 21.47 17.41 -10.27
C VAL A 360 22.43 16.24 -10.52
N GLU A 361 23.72 16.48 -10.42
CA GLU A 361 24.74 15.45 -10.68
C GLU A 361 24.72 14.35 -9.62
N ASN A 362 24.61 14.74 -8.34
CA ASN A 362 24.57 13.82 -7.20
C ASN A 362 23.77 14.44 -6.05
N PHE A 363 23.28 13.59 -5.15
CA PHE A 363 22.81 14.03 -3.85
C PHE A 363 23.97 14.33 -2.90
N SER A 364 23.76 15.24 -1.98
CA SER A 364 24.63 15.51 -0.83
C SER A 364 24.17 14.71 0.38
N SER A 365 25.10 14.23 1.19
CA SER A 365 24.76 13.61 2.47
C SER A 365 24.13 14.65 3.42
N ALA A 366 23.11 14.23 4.16
CA ALA A 366 22.41 15.08 5.11
C ALA A 366 21.71 14.25 6.19
N GLU A 367 21.36 14.92 7.28
CA GLU A 367 20.38 14.42 8.22
C GLU A 367 18.98 14.81 7.74
N VAL A 368 18.10 13.81 7.56
CA VAL A 368 16.75 13.95 7.00
C VAL A 368 15.73 13.15 7.80
N MET A 369 14.45 13.39 7.57
CA MET A 369 13.38 12.82 8.34
C MET A 369 12.27 12.25 7.45
N ALA A 370 11.95 10.96 7.64
CA ALA A 370 10.83 10.34 6.94
C ALA A 370 9.50 10.96 7.40
N SER A 371 8.68 11.41 6.45
CA SER A 371 7.33 11.94 6.68
C SER A 371 6.25 10.86 6.60
N ASP A 372 6.48 9.85 5.78
CA ASP A 372 5.63 8.68 5.56
C ASP A 372 6.47 7.51 5.03
N LEU A 373 5.83 6.35 4.80
CA LEU A 373 6.54 5.11 4.43
C LEU A 373 7.23 5.20 3.05
N ARG A 374 6.59 5.83 2.05
CA ARG A 374 7.12 5.93 0.68
C ARG A 374 8.19 7.01 0.59
N ALA A 375 7.97 8.13 1.25
CA ALA A 375 8.97 9.17 1.42
C ALA A 375 10.22 8.63 2.12
N GLY A 376 10.06 7.86 3.20
CA GLY A 376 11.18 7.26 3.91
C GLY A 376 12.05 6.37 3.02
N ALA A 377 11.44 5.48 2.23
CA ALA A 377 12.17 4.64 1.28
C ALA A 377 12.91 5.49 0.23
N SER A 378 12.28 6.55 -0.27
CA SER A 378 12.87 7.47 -1.25
C SER A 378 14.09 8.20 -0.70
N LEU A 379 14.01 8.67 0.55
CA LEU A 379 15.15 9.32 1.23
C LEU A 379 16.30 8.34 1.49
N ILE A 380 16.01 7.06 1.79
CA ILE A 380 17.04 6.03 1.93
C ILE A 380 17.72 5.79 0.58
N LEU A 381 16.98 5.69 -0.54
CA LEU A 381 17.55 5.56 -1.88
C LEU A 381 18.46 6.76 -2.23
N ALA A 382 18.00 7.98 -1.90
CA ALA A 382 18.80 9.20 -2.08
C ALA A 382 20.08 9.15 -1.23
N ALA A 383 20.00 8.73 0.03
CA ALA A 383 21.13 8.60 0.95
C ALA A 383 22.15 7.53 0.50
N LEU A 384 21.66 6.40 -0.02
CA LEU A 384 22.54 5.35 -0.59
C LEU A 384 23.32 5.86 -1.82
N LYS A 385 22.73 6.77 -2.58
CA LYS A 385 23.33 7.38 -3.78
C LYS A 385 24.21 8.58 -3.45
N ALA A 386 23.95 9.30 -2.36
CA ALA A 386 24.72 10.45 -1.91
C ALA A 386 26.16 10.07 -1.57
N ASN A 387 27.08 11.05 -1.66
CA ASN A 387 28.46 10.86 -1.19
C ASN A 387 28.56 11.28 0.28
N GLY A 388 29.02 10.36 1.14
CA GLY A 388 29.23 10.63 2.57
C GLY A 388 28.19 9.97 3.48
N GLU A 389 28.11 10.45 4.72
CA GLU A 389 27.25 9.89 5.76
C GLU A 389 25.93 10.67 5.86
N SER A 390 24.83 9.96 5.76
CA SER A 390 23.46 10.50 5.97
C SER A 390 22.80 9.82 7.16
N LEU A 391 21.90 10.55 7.83
CA LEU A 391 21.05 10.03 8.89
C LEU A 391 19.59 10.18 8.47
N VAL A 392 18.86 9.07 8.35
CA VAL A 392 17.43 9.06 8.03
C VAL A 392 16.65 8.75 9.31
N ASN A 393 16.01 9.77 9.87
CA ASN A 393 15.22 9.66 11.09
C ASN A 393 13.79 9.16 10.83
N ARG A 394 13.09 8.75 11.89
CA ARG A 394 11.69 8.28 11.88
C ARG A 394 11.45 7.08 10.97
N ILE A 395 12.39 6.14 10.94
CA ILE A 395 12.34 4.95 10.08
C ILE A 395 11.19 4.00 10.42
N TYR A 396 10.53 4.17 11.56
CA TYR A 396 9.30 3.46 11.89
C TYR A 396 8.20 3.65 10.82
N HIS A 397 8.28 4.71 10.00
CA HIS A 397 7.43 4.86 8.83
C HIS A 397 7.78 3.84 7.75
N VAL A 398 9.07 3.58 7.52
CA VAL A 398 9.54 2.61 6.52
C VAL A 398 9.12 1.19 6.90
N ASP A 399 9.23 0.82 8.19
CA ASP A 399 8.83 -0.49 8.74
C ASP A 399 7.34 -0.81 8.58
N ARG A 400 6.53 0.16 8.19
CA ARG A 400 5.12 -0.03 7.88
C ARG A 400 4.87 -0.58 6.49
N GLY A 401 5.83 -0.49 5.56
CA GLY A 401 5.61 -0.84 4.17
C GLY A 401 6.75 -1.58 3.48
N TYR A 402 7.89 -1.72 4.13
CA TYR A 402 9.06 -2.43 3.59
C TYR A 402 9.62 -3.37 4.64
N GLU A 403 9.62 -4.65 4.33
CA GLU A 403 10.15 -5.69 5.20
C GLU A 403 11.66 -5.75 5.14
N ASN A 404 12.33 -5.62 6.32
CA ASN A 404 13.78 -5.76 6.47
C ASN A 404 14.59 -4.95 5.43
N PHE A 405 14.16 -3.69 5.20
CA PHE A 405 14.71 -2.86 4.13
C PHE A 405 16.24 -2.72 4.23
N GLU A 406 16.75 -2.40 5.43
CA GLU A 406 18.18 -2.27 5.66
C GLU A 406 18.95 -3.56 5.45
N GLU A 407 18.42 -4.70 5.88
CA GLU A 407 19.10 -5.99 5.74
C GLU A 407 19.18 -6.42 4.26
N LYS A 408 18.13 -6.15 3.48
CA LYS A 408 18.14 -6.40 2.03
C LYS A 408 19.20 -5.58 1.32
N PHE A 409 19.34 -4.30 1.64
CA PHE A 409 20.38 -3.46 1.04
C PHE A 409 21.77 -3.77 1.57
N LYS A 410 21.93 -4.15 2.84
CA LYS A 410 23.21 -4.69 3.37
C LYS A 410 23.66 -5.92 2.61
N ALA A 411 22.77 -6.83 2.28
CA ALA A 411 23.08 -8.03 1.51
C ALA A 411 23.60 -7.70 0.10
N LEU A 412 23.25 -6.52 -0.46
CA LEU A 412 23.78 -6.02 -1.73
C LEU A 412 25.13 -5.28 -1.58
N GLY A 413 25.64 -5.13 -0.37
CA GLY A 413 26.89 -4.40 -0.07
C GLY A 413 26.68 -2.94 0.34
N ALA A 414 25.46 -2.49 0.60
CA ALA A 414 25.21 -1.16 1.14
C ALA A 414 25.73 -1.04 2.58
N ASN A 415 26.24 0.14 2.91
CA ASN A 415 26.60 0.47 4.29
C ASN A 415 25.44 1.24 4.93
N ILE A 416 24.53 0.51 5.53
CA ILE A 416 23.33 1.00 6.20
C ILE A 416 23.20 0.30 7.55
N GLU A 417 22.95 1.07 8.62
CA GLU A 417 22.85 0.55 9.98
C GLU A 417 21.65 1.18 10.69
N ARG A 418 20.88 0.35 11.39
CA ARG A 418 19.82 0.81 12.29
C ARG A 418 20.43 1.22 13.63
N ILE A 419 20.29 2.47 14.00
CA ILE A 419 20.81 3.03 15.26
C ILE A 419 19.69 3.63 16.10
N LYS A 420 19.95 3.80 17.39
CA LYS A 420 19.06 4.54 18.30
C LYS A 420 19.62 5.94 18.49
N THR A 421 18.79 6.94 18.25
CA THR A 421 19.12 8.35 18.46
C THR A 421 18.40 8.89 19.70
N GLU A 422 18.96 9.88 20.34
CA GLU A 422 18.23 10.69 21.32
C GLU A 422 17.14 11.48 20.59
N ALA A 423 15.92 11.52 21.17
CA ALA A 423 14.76 12.18 20.57
C ALA A 423 14.84 13.70 20.73
#